data_aba3dc64ba8ba33cfd1c6f8adbd1c973
#
_entry.id   aba3dc64ba8ba33cfd1c6f8adbd1c973
#
_cell.length_a   1.000
_cell.length_b   1.000
_cell.length_c   1.000
_cell.angle_alpha   90.00
_cell.angle_beta   90.00
_cell.angle_gamma   90.00
#
_symmetry.space_group_name_H-M   'P 1'
#
loop_
_entity.id
_entity.type
_entity.pdbx_description
1 polymer ?
#
loop_
_entity_poly.entity_id
_entity_poly.type
_entity_poly.pdbx_seq_one_letter_code
_entity_poly.pdbx_strand_id
1 'polypeptide(L)'
;MDTNRLKRFATEARNILMRGVVHRLTALGFLPDGSVTEEPQQQGGGATFMGDTVTQDFYNKWQSLRRAVSERKIEEVAEEAAYTWFNRLVAIRIMVKNGLASPVLEYESDDILIPILVSEARQGRIPQMDDDSMRKLTALLDDDSKTNEQFALLIVAYCHSNPVINSCFGHISDYTELLLPANIL
;
A
#
# COMPACT_ATOMS: atom_id res chain seq x y z
N MET A 1 -14.59 -19.87 18.71
CA MET A 1 -13.50 -19.00 18.19
C MET A 1 -12.64 -18.56 19.37
N ASP A 2 -11.34 -18.78 19.33
CA ASP A 2 -10.42 -18.39 20.42
C ASP A 2 -10.17 -16.87 20.37
N THR A 3 -10.86 -16.15 21.25
CA THR A 3 -10.82 -14.68 21.31
C THR A 3 -9.43 -14.15 21.71
N ASN A 4 -8.67 -14.92 22.51
CA ASN A 4 -7.32 -14.51 22.93
C ASN A 4 -6.33 -14.61 21.76
N ARG A 5 -6.46 -15.63 20.95
CA ARG A 5 -5.65 -15.81 19.74
C ARG A 5 -5.92 -14.71 18.72
N LEU A 6 -7.19 -14.32 18.56
CA LEU A 6 -7.57 -13.20 17.67
C LEU A 6 -7.03 -11.87 18.17
N LYS A 7 -7.12 -11.59 19.47
CA LYS A 7 -6.57 -10.35 20.08
C LYS A 7 -5.06 -10.26 19.87
N ARG A 8 -4.32 -11.36 20.11
CA ARG A 8 -2.88 -11.39 19.91
C ARG A 8 -2.53 -11.14 18.45
N PHE A 9 -3.19 -11.81 17.51
CA PHE A 9 -3.00 -11.58 16.08
C PHE A 9 -3.24 -10.11 15.69
N ALA A 10 -4.36 -9.52 16.12
CA ALA A 10 -4.68 -8.13 15.80
C ALA A 10 -3.62 -7.16 16.33
N THR A 11 -3.10 -7.39 17.53
CA THR A 11 -2.04 -6.56 18.13
C THR A 11 -0.72 -6.71 17.37
N GLU A 12 -0.31 -7.93 17.04
CA GLU A 12 0.92 -8.20 16.29
C GLU A 12 0.86 -7.62 14.88
N ALA A 13 -0.23 -7.83 14.16
CA ALA A 13 -0.45 -7.29 12.82
C ALA A 13 -0.44 -5.76 12.80
N ARG A 14 -1.12 -5.12 13.79
CA ARG A 14 -1.07 -3.66 13.94
C ARG A 14 0.36 -3.16 14.14
N ASN A 15 1.14 -3.81 15.01
CA ASN A 15 2.52 -3.41 15.28
C ASN A 15 3.43 -3.56 14.04
N ILE A 16 3.21 -4.58 13.23
CA ILE A 16 3.93 -4.77 11.97
C ILE A 16 3.59 -3.65 11.00
N LEU A 17 2.30 -3.37 10.80
CA LEU A 17 1.85 -2.30 9.91
C LEU A 17 2.33 -0.92 10.37
N MET A 18 2.26 -0.63 11.66
CA MET A 18 2.77 0.64 12.23
C MET A 18 4.25 0.85 11.91
N ARG A 19 5.10 -0.17 12.14
CA ARG A 19 6.52 -0.08 11.80
C ARG A 19 6.75 0.15 10.31
N GLY A 20 6.00 -0.55 9.47
CA GLY A 20 6.07 -0.39 8.01
C GLY A 20 5.64 1.00 7.55
N VAL A 21 4.56 1.54 8.12
CA VAL A 21 4.09 2.92 7.82
C VAL A 21 5.12 3.96 8.25
N VAL A 22 5.71 3.84 9.46
CA VAL A 22 6.77 4.74 9.92
C VAL A 22 7.98 4.68 8.97
N HIS A 23 8.37 3.50 8.52
CA HIS A 23 9.43 3.35 7.53
C HIS A 23 9.09 4.04 6.20
N ARG A 24 7.82 3.92 5.73
CA ARG A 24 7.36 4.64 4.53
C ARG A 24 7.36 6.15 4.71
N LEU A 25 6.93 6.66 5.86
CA LEU A 25 7.02 8.10 6.18
C LEU A 25 8.46 8.60 6.05
N THR A 26 9.43 7.89 6.64
CA THR A 26 10.85 8.21 6.52
C THR A 26 11.32 8.18 5.06
N ALA A 27 10.93 7.17 4.28
CA ALA A 27 11.25 7.07 2.86
C ALA A 27 10.60 8.18 2.01
N LEU A 28 9.51 8.79 2.49
CA LEU A 28 8.85 9.95 1.88
C LEU A 28 9.41 11.29 2.40
N GLY A 29 10.51 11.27 3.16
CA GLY A 29 11.21 12.44 3.66
C GLY A 29 10.69 13.01 4.96
N PHE A 30 9.73 12.36 5.66
CA PHE A 30 9.21 12.84 6.93
C PHE A 30 10.06 12.37 8.11
N LEU A 31 10.42 13.27 8.99
CA LEU A 31 11.13 13.00 10.25
C LEU A 31 10.13 12.79 11.40
N PRO A 32 10.55 12.16 12.51
CA PRO A 32 9.68 11.90 13.66
C PRO A 32 9.02 13.14 14.27
N ASP A 33 9.63 14.31 14.13
CA ASP A 33 9.07 15.59 14.60
C ASP A 33 8.07 16.22 13.62
N GLY A 34 7.77 15.54 12.48
CA GLY A 34 6.89 16.03 11.42
C GLY A 34 7.55 17.00 10.44
N SER A 35 8.82 17.32 10.63
CA SER A 35 9.59 18.09 9.64
C SER A 35 9.90 17.23 8.41
N VAL A 36 10.32 17.87 7.32
CA VAL A 36 10.57 17.21 6.03
C VAL A 36 11.97 17.48 5.56
N THR A 37 12.68 16.46 5.11
CA THR A 37 14.05 16.56 4.58
C THR A 37 14.08 17.08 3.15
N GLU A 38 13.10 16.68 2.32
CA GLU A 38 12.99 17.07 0.93
C GLU A 38 11.52 17.08 0.52
N GLU A 39 11.11 18.10 -0.24
CA GLU A 39 9.75 18.20 -0.80
C GLU A 39 9.78 17.96 -2.30
N PRO A 40 8.76 17.27 -2.86
CA PRO A 40 8.64 17.12 -4.31
C PRO A 40 8.55 18.50 -4.99
N GLN A 41 9.36 18.70 -6.01
CA GLN A 41 9.36 19.93 -6.81
C GLN A 41 8.53 19.72 -8.08
N GLN A 42 7.45 20.50 -8.21
CA GLN A 42 6.56 20.38 -9.38
C GLN A 42 7.30 20.78 -10.64
N GLN A 43 7.19 19.97 -11.69
CA GLN A 43 7.85 20.18 -12.97
C GLN A 43 7.01 19.63 -14.13
N GLY A 44 6.55 20.48 -15.01
CA GLY A 44 5.69 20.06 -16.14
C GLY A 44 4.41 19.37 -15.68
N GLY A 45 4.10 18.21 -16.19
CA GLY A 45 2.93 17.40 -15.82
C GLY A 45 3.18 16.41 -14.66
N GLY A 46 4.23 16.61 -13.85
CA GLY A 46 4.60 15.75 -12.71
C GLY A 46 5.43 16.50 -11.70
N ALA A 47 6.32 15.81 -11.03
CA ALA A 47 7.28 16.40 -10.08
C ALA A 47 8.60 15.63 -10.07
N THR A 48 9.64 16.23 -9.49
CA THR A 48 10.90 15.57 -9.15
C THR A 48 10.94 15.36 -7.63
N PHE A 49 11.30 14.17 -7.18
CA PHE A 49 11.43 13.85 -5.77
C PHE A 49 12.60 12.90 -5.54
N MET A 50 13.53 13.26 -4.67
CA MET A 50 14.75 12.47 -4.37
C MET A 50 15.53 12.04 -5.61
N GLY A 51 15.57 12.91 -6.63
CA GLY A 51 16.26 12.65 -7.89
C GLY A 51 15.45 11.90 -8.96
N ASP A 52 14.28 11.35 -8.61
CA ASP A 52 13.41 10.63 -9.52
C ASP A 52 12.26 11.50 -10.03
N THR A 53 11.81 11.23 -11.26
CA THR A 53 10.56 11.80 -11.79
C THR A 53 9.37 11.04 -11.22
N VAL A 54 8.43 11.78 -10.62
CA VAL A 54 7.20 11.23 -10.05
C VAL A 54 5.97 11.84 -10.70
N THR A 55 4.84 11.14 -10.62
CA THR A 55 3.59 11.55 -11.24
C THR A 55 2.95 12.74 -10.53
N GLN A 56 2.03 13.43 -11.21
CA GLN A 56 1.21 14.47 -10.58
C GLN A 56 0.34 13.90 -9.45
N ASP A 57 -0.14 12.66 -9.58
CA ASP A 57 -0.91 11.99 -8.53
C ASP A 57 -0.08 11.77 -7.27
N PHE A 58 1.16 11.29 -7.41
CA PHE A 58 2.10 11.20 -6.29
C PHE A 58 2.30 12.56 -5.61
N TYR A 59 2.55 13.60 -6.40
CA TYR A 59 2.72 14.97 -5.88
C TYR A 59 1.50 15.41 -5.06
N ASN A 60 0.30 15.23 -5.60
CA ASN A 60 -0.94 15.61 -4.93
C ASN A 60 -1.14 14.86 -3.60
N LYS A 61 -0.90 13.54 -3.60
CA LYS A 61 -0.98 12.69 -2.40
C LYS A 61 0.08 13.08 -1.37
N TRP A 62 1.31 13.37 -1.83
CA TRP A 62 2.38 13.82 -0.96
C TRP A 62 2.05 15.17 -0.29
N GLN A 63 1.50 16.13 -1.05
CA GLN A 63 1.05 17.42 -0.49
C GLN A 63 -0.10 17.23 0.53
N SER A 64 -1.00 16.29 0.28
CA SER A 64 -2.06 15.94 1.22
C SER A 64 -1.49 15.33 2.51
N LEU A 65 -0.48 14.45 2.40
CA LEU A 65 0.25 13.90 3.54
C LEU A 65 0.95 15.00 4.34
N ARG A 66 1.64 15.91 3.64
CA ARG A 66 2.32 17.06 4.26
C ARG A 66 1.36 17.91 5.08
N ARG A 67 0.17 18.18 4.54
CA ARG A 67 -0.89 18.90 5.25
C ARG A 67 -1.36 18.14 6.49
N ALA A 68 -1.66 16.85 6.35
CA ALA A 68 -2.10 16.02 7.46
C ALA A 68 -1.08 16.00 8.62
N VAL A 69 0.23 15.88 8.30
CA VAL A 69 1.31 15.92 9.30
C VAL A 69 1.49 17.32 9.91
N SER A 70 1.16 18.40 9.19
CA SER A 70 1.19 19.76 9.74
C SER A 70 0.06 20.08 10.69
N GLU A 71 -1.09 19.43 10.52
CA GLU A 71 -2.31 19.65 11.32
C GLU A 71 -2.43 18.70 12.52
N ARG A 72 -1.75 17.55 12.47
CA ARG A 72 -1.82 16.48 13.48
C ARG A 72 -0.42 15.94 13.77
N LYS A 73 -0.28 15.22 14.89
CA LYS A 73 0.96 14.50 15.17
C LYS A 73 1.22 13.41 14.13
N ILE A 74 2.48 13.24 13.75
CA ILE A 74 2.88 12.24 12.75
C ILE A 74 2.51 10.81 13.17
N GLU A 75 2.52 10.54 14.48
CA GLU A 75 2.09 9.25 15.04
C GLU A 75 0.60 8.98 14.79
N GLU A 76 -0.26 10.00 14.87
CA GLU A 76 -1.70 9.89 14.59
C GLU A 76 -1.96 9.61 13.12
N VAL A 77 -1.19 10.25 12.22
CA VAL A 77 -1.25 9.99 10.78
C VAL A 77 -0.79 8.57 10.46
N ALA A 78 0.30 8.12 11.09
CA ALA A 78 0.80 6.76 10.94
C ALA A 78 -0.20 5.71 11.45
N GLU A 79 -0.84 5.97 12.59
CA GLU A 79 -1.84 5.08 13.17
C GLU A 79 -3.07 4.95 12.28
N GLU A 80 -3.57 6.06 11.76
CA GLU A 80 -4.70 6.09 10.81
C GLU A 80 -4.39 5.28 9.55
N ALA A 81 -3.22 5.47 8.94
CA ALA A 81 -2.81 4.73 7.76
C ALA A 81 -2.67 3.22 8.04
N ALA A 82 -2.02 2.85 9.15
CA ALA A 82 -1.89 1.46 9.55
C ALA A 82 -3.25 0.80 9.80
N TYR A 83 -4.18 1.49 10.45
CA TYR A 83 -5.54 1.01 10.69
C TYR A 83 -6.33 0.84 9.39
N THR A 84 -6.19 1.80 8.48
CA THR A 84 -6.84 1.77 7.16
C THR A 84 -6.39 0.53 6.38
N TRP A 85 -5.10 0.27 6.30
CA TRP A 85 -4.57 -0.92 5.61
C TRP A 85 -4.92 -2.22 6.31
N PHE A 86 -4.82 -2.26 7.64
CA PHE A 86 -5.24 -3.43 8.42
C PHE A 86 -6.68 -3.85 8.08
N ASN A 87 -7.62 -2.91 8.13
CA ASN A 87 -9.02 -3.20 7.87
C ASN A 87 -9.25 -3.72 6.44
N ARG A 88 -8.59 -3.14 5.44
CA ARG A 88 -8.70 -3.59 4.05
C ARG A 88 -8.16 -5.01 3.86
N LEU A 89 -6.97 -5.29 4.38
CA LEU A 89 -6.36 -6.62 4.26
C LEU A 89 -7.19 -7.69 4.98
N VAL A 90 -7.70 -7.39 6.17
CA VAL A 90 -8.59 -8.30 6.92
C VAL A 90 -9.90 -8.53 6.15
N ALA A 91 -10.50 -7.49 5.57
CA ALA A 91 -11.71 -7.63 4.77
C ALA A 91 -11.48 -8.49 3.53
N ILE A 92 -10.39 -8.27 2.79
CA ILE A 92 -10.01 -9.13 1.65
C ILE A 92 -9.90 -10.58 2.11
N ARG A 93 -9.23 -10.84 3.23
CA ARG A 93 -9.07 -12.19 3.78
C ARG A 93 -10.41 -12.84 4.15
N ILE A 94 -11.33 -12.07 4.73
CA ILE A 94 -12.69 -12.54 5.05
C ILE A 94 -13.45 -12.85 3.76
N MET A 95 -13.39 -12.00 2.75
CA MET A 95 -14.05 -12.21 1.47
C MET A 95 -13.54 -13.47 0.78
N VAL A 96 -12.24 -13.69 0.74
CA VAL A 96 -11.62 -14.92 0.20
C VAL A 96 -12.13 -16.14 0.93
N LYS A 97 -12.14 -16.12 2.26
CA LYS A 97 -12.63 -17.26 3.07
C LYS A 97 -14.13 -17.59 2.87
N ASN A 98 -14.91 -16.60 2.45
CA ASN A 98 -16.33 -16.78 2.14
C ASN A 98 -16.61 -17.00 0.63
N GLY A 99 -15.57 -17.17 -0.19
CA GLY A 99 -15.72 -17.40 -1.62
C GLY A 99 -16.20 -16.17 -2.41
N LEU A 100 -16.06 -14.97 -1.84
CA LEU A 100 -16.51 -13.70 -2.44
C LEU A 100 -15.38 -12.96 -3.19
N ALA A 101 -14.14 -13.43 -3.07
CA ALA A 101 -12.97 -12.86 -3.73
C ALA A 101 -11.92 -13.93 -4.04
N SER A 102 -11.07 -13.65 -5.02
CA SER A 102 -9.90 -14.47 -5.32
C SER A 102 -8.86 -14.42 -4.20
N PRO A 103 -8.03 -15.47 -4.02
CA PRO A 103 -7.08 -15.59 -2.90
C PRO A 103 -5.82 -14.73 -3.06
N VAL A 104 -5.98 -13.44 -3.35
CA VAL A 104 -4.93 -12.47 -3.70
C VAL A 104 -3.87 -12.25 -2.60
N LEU A 105 -4.20 -12.57 -1.34
CA LEU A 105 -3.30 -12.47 -0.18
C LEU A 105 -2.67 -13.82 0.19
N GLU A 106 -2.89 -14.86 -0.58
CA GLU A 106 -2.31 -16.19 -0.34
C GLU A 106 -1.06 -16.37 -1.20
N TYR A 107 -0.17 -17.25 -0.76
CA TYR A 107 0.99 -17.66 -1.55
C TYR A 107 0.61 -18.78 -2.53
N GLU A 108 1.36 -18.96 -3.60
CA GLU A 108 1.14 -20.03 -4.58
C GLU A 108 1.15 -21.43 -3.93
N SER A 109 2.10 -21.63 -3.01
CA SER A 109 2.20 -22.85 -2.21
C SER A 109 2.99 -22.59 -0.93
N ASP A 110 3.08 -23.57 -0.04
CA ASP A 110 3.88 -23.48 1.19
C ASP A 110 5.38 -23.32 0.90
N ASP A 111 5.84 -23.79 -0.25
CA ASP A 111 7.24 -23.72 -0.67
C ASP A 111 7.55 -22.48 -1.55
N ILE A 112 6.53 -21.88 -2.17
CA ILE A 112 6.68 -20.74 -3.08
C ILE A 112 6.03 -19.52 -2.45
N LEU A 113 6.84 -18.69 -1.79
CA LEU A 113 6.41 -17.49 -1.08
C LEU A 113 6.20 -16.30 -2.04
N ILE A 114 5.57 -16.57 -3.19
CA ILE A 114 5.12 -15.54 -4.13
C ILE A 114 3.60 -15.40 -3.96
N PRO A 115 3.10 -14.19 -3.69
CA PRO A 115 1.64 -13.97 -3.61
C PRO A 115 0.97 -14.33 -4.93
N ILE A 116 -0.19 -14.96 -4.85
CA ILE A 116 -0.99 -15.33 -6.03
C ILE A 116 -1.23 -14.11 -6.93
N LEU A 117 -1.51 -12.94 -6.33
CA LEU A 117 -1.70 -11.70 -7.08
C LEU A 117 -0.48 -11.31 -7.93
N VAL A 118 0.73 -11.53 -7.42
CA VAL A 118 1.97 -11.27 -8.17
C VAL A 118 2.19 -12.31 -9.26
N SER A 119 1.98 -13.56 -8.93
CA SER A 119 2.09 -14.66 -9.90
C SER A 119 1.10 -14.50 -11.07
N GLU A 120 -0.14 -14.10 -10.77
CA GLU A 120 -1.14 -13.80 -11.80
C GLU A 120 -0.74 -12.61 -12.68
N ALA A 121 -0.18 -11.55 -12.08
CA ALA A 121 0.30 -10.39 -12.84
C ALA A 121 1.46 -10.74 -13.78
N ARG A 122 2.39 -11.58 -13.35
CA ARG A 122 3.48 -12.12 -14.19
C ARG A 122 2.97 -12.97 -15.36
N GLN A 123 1.76 -13.53 -15.22
CA GLN A 123 1.06 -14.26 -16.29
C GLN A 123 0.14 -13.36 -17.15
N GLY A 124 0.21 -12.04 -16.95
CA GLY A 124 -0.59 -11.05 -17.69
C GLY A 124 -1.99 -10.79 -17.13
N ARG A 125 -2.36 -11.37 -15.99
CA ARG A 125 -3.64 -11.09 -15.30
C ARG A 125 -3.44 -9.97 -14.28
N ILE A 126 -3.51 -8.73 -14.74
CA ILE A 126 -3.23 -7.54 -13.96
C ILE A 126 -4.55 -6.83 -13.61
N PRO A 127 -4.79 -6.43 -12.34
CA PRO A 127 -5.91 -5.58 -11.99
C PRO A 127 -5.89 -4.27 -12.77
N GLN A 128 -7.07 -3.69 -13.03
CA GLN A 128 -7.14 -2.39 -13.71
C GLN A 128 -6.40 -1.33 -12.88
N MET A 129 -5.50 -0.61 -13.53
CA MET A 129 -4.73 0.49 -12.95
C MET A 129 -4.49 1.58 -13.99
N ASP A 130 -4.00 2.73 -13.53
CA ASP A 130 -3.60 3.83 -14.42
C ASP A 130 -2.30 3.50 -15.19
N ASP A 131 -2.06 4.26 -16.27
CA ASP A 131 -0.93 4.02 -17.18
C ASP A 131 0.44 4.18 -16.49
N ASP A 132 0.55 5.05 -15.50
CA ASP A 132 1.82 5.27 -14.76
C ASP A 132 2.11 4.12 -13.82
N SER A 133 1.11 3.63 -13.10
CA SER A 133 1.20 2.43 -12.27
C SER A 133 1.51 1.20 -13.12
N MET A 134 0.90 1.07 -14.30
CA MET A 134 1.17 -0.01 -15.24
C MET A 134 2.62 0.02 -15.74
N ARG A 135 3.15 1.19 -16.10
CA ARG A 135 4.55 1.32 -16.51
C ARG A 135 5.53 0.93 -15.40
N LYS A 136 5.26 1.39 -14.17
CA LYS A 136 6.08 1.03 -13.00
C LYS A 136 6.03 -0.48 -12.73
N LEU A 137 4.84 -1.07 -12.75
CA LEU A 137 4.68 -2.50 -12.57
C LEU A 137 5.44 -3.28 -13.64
N THR A 138 5.28 -2.92 -14.92
CA THR A 138 5.95 -3.59 -16.04
C THR A 138 7.48 -3.56 -15.87
N ALA A 139 8.05 -2.45 -15.40
CA ALA A 139 9.48 -2.35 -15.14
C ALA A 139 9.97 -3.23 -13.97
N LEU A 140 9.06 -3.64 -13.07
CA LEU A 140 9.38 -4.46 -11.90
C LEU A 140 9.09 -5.95 -12.11
N LEU A 141 8.20 -6.32 -13.06
CA LEU A 141 7.68 -7.70 -13.16
C LEU A 141 8.75 -8.76 -13.47
N ASP A 142 9.82 -8.39 -14.15
CA ASP A 142 10.91 -9.30 -14.51
C ASP A 142 11.97 -9.46 -13.41
N ASP A 143 11.84 -8.73 -12.29
CA ASP A 143 12.78 -8.79 -11.17
C ASP A 143 12.15 -9.46 -9.95
N ASP A 144 12.52 -10.71 -9.70
CA ASP A 144 12.02 -11.51 -8.57
C ASP A 144 12.39 -10.91 -7.20
N SER A 145 13.48 -10.13 -7.13
CA SER A 145 13.87 -9.44 -5.89
C SER A 145 12.90 -8.31 -5.50
N LYS A 146 12.02 -7.89 -6.43
CA LYS A 146 11.04 -6.80 -6.29
C LYS A 146 9.61 -7.28 -6.01
N THR A 147 9.45 -8.51 -5.56
CA THR A 147 8.12 -9.10 -5.28
C THR A 147 7.28 -8.23 -4.33
N ASN A 148 7.90 -7.61 -3.31
CA ASN A 148 7.20 -6.74 -2.38
C ASN A 148 6.68 -5.46 -3.05
N GLU A 149 7.50 -4.83 -3.89
CA GLU A 149 7.12 -3.63 -4.64
C GLU A 149 6.05 -3.95 -5.69
N GLN A 150 6.16 -5.09 -6.37
CA GLN A 150 5.13 -5.59 -7.28
C GLN A 150 3.81 -5.77 -6.53
N PHE A 151 3.85 -6.46 -5.38
CA PHE A 151 2.67 -6.71 -4.57
C PHE A 151 2.03 -5.39 -4.08
N ALA A 152 2.82 -4.42 -3.63
CA ALA A 152 2.31 -3.14 -3.16
C ALA A 152 1.53 -2.38 -4.24
N LEU A 153 2.02 -2.34 -5.49
CA LEU A 153 1.31 -1.74 -6.61
C LEU A 153 0.02 -2.51 -6.94
N LEU A 154 0.11 -3.83 -6.99
CA LEU A 154 -1.00 -4.71 -7.36
C LEU A 154 -2.14 -4.70 -6.33
N ILE A 155 -1.83 -4.69 -5.04
CA ILE A 155 -2.87 -4.70 -4.00
C ILE A 155 -3.64 -3.37 -3.94
N VAL A 156 -2.99 -2.25 -4.22
CA VAL A 156 -3.64 -0.95 -4.37
C VAL A 156 -4.60 -0.99 -5.56
N ALA A 157 -4.13 -1.42 -6.73
CA ALA A 157 -4.94 -1.55 -7.93
C ALA A 157 -6.11 -2.53 -7.72
N TYR A 158 -5.89 -3.66 -7.03
CA TYR A 158 -6.94 -4.60 -6.68
C TYR A 158 -8.02 -3.95 -5.80
N CYS A 159 -7.62 -3.18 -4.79
CA CYS A 159 -8.57 -2.44 -3.94
C CYS A 159 -9.40 -1.44 -4.74
N HIS A 160 -8.81 -0.75 -5.72
CA HIS A 160 -9.52 0.20 -6.57
C HIS A 160 -10.48 -0.48 -7.54
N SER A 161 -10.07 -1.58 -8.15
CA SER A 161 -10.86 -2.29 -9.17
C SER A 161 -11.94 -3.19 -8.59
N ASN A 162 -11.84 -3.58 -7.31
CA ASN A 162 -12.83 -4.46 -6.68
C ASN A 162 -14.03 -3.66 -6.17
N PRO A 163 -15.25 -3.84 -6.76
CA PRO A 163 -16.41 -3.02 -6.43
C PRO A 163 -16.90 -3.23 -4.99
N VAL A 164 -16.70 -4.40 -4.40
CA VAL A 164 -17.12 -4.69 -3.02
C VAL A 164 -16.21 -3.97 -2.04
N ILE A 165 -14.89 -4.04 -2.24
CA ILE A 165 -13.91 -3.33 -1.40
C ILE A 165 -14.11 -1.83 -1.52
N ASN A 166 -14.28 -1.32 -2.74
CA ASN A 166 -14.52 0.08 -2.98
C ASN A 166 -15.83 0.58 -2.32
N SER A 167 -16.89 -0.23 -2.36
CA SER A 167 -18.15 0.08 -1.68
C SER A 167 -18.03 0.08 -0.16
N CYS A 168 -17.25 -0.83 0.42
CA CYS A 168 -17.10 -0.95 1.87
C CYS A 168 -16.15 0.08 2.49
N PHE A 169 -15.08 0.46 1.79
CA PHE A 169 -13.99 1.26 2.34
C PHE A 169 -13.76 2.59 1.60
N GLY A 170 -14.53 2.86 0.57
CA GLY A 170 -14.34 4.01 -0.31
C GLY A 170 -13.07 3.90 -1.19
N HIS A 171 -12.95 4.84 -2.09
CA HIS A 171 -11.76 4.95 -2.94
C HIS A 171 -10.58 5.45 -2.10
N ILE A 172 -9.46 4.71 -2.14
CA ILE A 172 -8.22 5.20 -1.56
C ILE A 172 -7.64 6.19 -2.56
N SER A 173 -8.04 7.44 -2.51
CA SER A 173 -7.48 8.51 -3.35
C SER A 173 -6.62 9.48 -2.56
N ASP A 174 -6.29 9.11 -1.34
CA ASP A 174 -5.57 9.98 -0.42
C ASP A 174 -4.13 9.49 -0.16
N TYR A 175 -3.42 10.21 0.69
CA TYR A 175 -2.04 9.93 1.07
C TYR A 175 -1.84 8.56 1.73
N THR A 176 -2.89 7.87 2.19
CA THR A 176 -2.75 6.57 2.85
C THR A 176 -2.23 5.50 1.89
N GLU A 177 -2.40 5.68 0.57
CA GLU A 177 -1.76 4.83 -0.43
C GLU A 177 -0.24 4.90 -0.40
N LEU A 178 0.32 6.11 -0.23
CA LEU A 178 1.77 6.30 -0.15
C LEU A 178 2.36 5.62 1.09
N LEU A 179 1.53 5.38 2.11
CA LEU A 179 1.92 4.80 3.38
C LEU A 179 1.72 3.28 3.48
N LEU A 180 1.33 2.62 2.37
CA LEU A 180 1.32 1.16 2.32
C LEU A 180 2.75 0.63 2.57
N PRO A 181 2.95 -0.21 3.60
CA PRO A 181 4.27 -0.80 3.85
C PRO A 181 4.71 -1.67 2.68
N ALA A 182 5.97 -1.55 2.27
CA ALA A 182 6.55 -2.42 1.25
C ALA A 182 6.68 -3.88 1.73
N ASN A 183 6.81 -4.10 3.04
CA ASN A 183 7.02 -5.42 3.66
C ASN A 183 5.74 -5.90 4.36
N ILE A 184 4.62 -6.03 3.63
CA ILE A 184 3.37 -6.51 4.21
C ILE A 184 3.18 -8.04 4.05
N LEU A 185 4.09 -8.69 3.39
CA LEU A 185 4.16 -10.14 3.16
C LEU A 185 5.03 -10.83 4.20
#